data_3aba6a2ea086dca4dcf5403879628acc
#
_entry.id   3aba6a2ea086dca4dcf5403879628acc
#
_cell.length_a   1.000
_cell.length_b   1.000
_cell.length_c   1.000
_cell.angle_alpha   90.00
_cell.angle_beta   90.00
_cell.angle_gamma   90.00
#
_symmetry.space_group_name_H-M   'P 1'
#
loop_
_entity.id
_entity.type
_entity.pdbx_description
1 polymer ?
#
loop_
_entity_poly.entity_id
_entity_poly.type
_entity_poly.pdbx_seq_one_letter_code
_entity_poly.pdbx_strand_id
1 'polypeptide(L)'
;MVRAVSLGDRIKLGMAIPQTFADTPVDMMVVRRVSQRAEELGFESLWTSEGTFSIRPNLEPVGLLNYVAGLTSTIRLGVSVLIFPLHSPVRLAKAFASLDQASNGRAIMGIGLGEKSAPYG
;
A
#
# COMPACT_ATOMS: atom_id res chain seq x y z
N MET A 1 27.33 -13.47 27.59
CA MET A 1 26.19 -14.30 27.11
C MET A 1 25.56 -13.59 25.92
N VAL A 2 25.77 -14.10 24.70
CA VAL A 2 25.18 -13.48 23.49
C VAL A 2 23.71 -13.87 23.45
N ARG A 3 22.81 -12.88 23.56
CA ARG A 3 21.37 -13.08 23.43
C ARG A 3 21.09 -13.57 22.01
N ALA A 4 20.51 -14.75 21.87
CA ALA A 4 20.08 -15.25 20.55
C ALA A 4 19.05 -14.27 19.98
N VAL A 5 19.39 -13.61 18.87
CA VAL A 5 18.49 -12.71 18.16
C VAL A 5 17.50 -13.58 17.39
N SER A 6 16.23 -13.47 17.71
CA SER A 6 15.14 -14.18 17.00
C SER A 6 15.11 -13.74 15.53
N LEU A 7 14.68 -14.61 14.63
CA LEU A 7 14.47 -14.29 13.21
C LEU A 7 13.49 -13.12 13.06
N GLY A 8 12.45 -13.04 13.89
CA GLY A 8 11.49 -11.95 13.94
C GLY A 8 12.07 -10.59 14.34
N ASP A 9 13.22 -10.56 15.05
CA ASP A 9 13.93 -9.32 15.35
C ASP A 9 14.74 -8.79 14.16
N ARG A 10 14.97 -9.63 13.13
CA ARG A 10 15.80 -9.33 11.96
C ARG A 10 15.01 -9.13 10.69
N ILE A 11 13.88 -9.79 10.54
CA ILE A 11 13.08 -9.80 9.31
C ILE A 11 11.73 -9.17 9.61
N LYS A 12 11.42 -8.11 8.90
CA LYS A 12 10.11 -7.47 8.92
C LYS A 12 9.33 -7.89 7.69
N LEU A 13 8.12 -8.39 7.89
CA LEU A 13 7.27 -8.86 6.83
C LEU A 13 6.25 -7.81 6.43
N GLY A 14 6.17 -7.54 5.13
CA GLY A 14 5.10 -6.78 4.52
C GLY A 14 4.14 -7.69 3.77
N MET A 15 2.90 -7.27 3.59
CA MET A 15 1.88 -8.00 2.86
C MET A 15 1.18 -7.08 1.84
N ALA A 16 0.83 -7.62 0.68
CA ALA A 16 0.03 -6.89 -0.30
C ALA A 16 -1.43 -6.81 0.15
N ILE A 17 -2.04 -5.64 -0.02
CA ILE A 17 -3.48 -5.47 0.14
C ILE A 17 -4.17 -6.15 -1.06
N PRO A 18 -5.14 -7.06 -0.83
CA PRO A 18 -5.86 -7.72 -1.91
C PRO A 18 -6.78 -6.73 -2.61
N GLN A 19 -6.44 -6.32 -3.83
CA GLN A 19 -7.26 -5.40 -4.61
C GLN A 19 -7.57 -5.90 -6.03
N THR A 20 -7.02 -7.04 -6.43
CA THR A 20 -7.25 -7.61 -7.76
C THR A 20 -7.98 -8.94 -7.62
N PHE A 21 -9.18 -8.99 -8.17
CA PHE A 21 -10.04 -10.17 -8.18
C PHE A 21 -10.32 -10.56 -9.64
N ALA A 22 -10.42 -11.86 -9.93
CA ALA A 22 -10.41 -12.36 -11.32
C ALA A 22 -11.54 -11.79 -12.19
N ASP A 23 -12.77 -11.77 -11.68
CA ASP A 23 -13.96 -11.43 -12.48
C ASP A 23 -14.96 -10.50 -11.76
N THR A 24 -14.52 -9.83 -10.68
CA THR A 24 -15.39 -8.99 -9.86
C THR A 24 -14.74 -7.64 -9.53
N PRO A 25 -15.53 -6.62 -9.20
CA PRO A 25 -15.02 -5.41 -8.58
C PRO A 25 -14.21 -5.72 -7.30
N VAL A 26 -13.42 -4.75 -6.85
CA VAL A 26 -12.64 -4.89 -5.61
C VAL A 26 -13.58 -5.15 -4.43
N ASP A 27 -13.38 -6.27 -3.74
CA ASP A 27 -14.16 -6.61 -2.55
C ASP A 27 -13.59 -5.88 -1.32
N MET A 28 -14.24 -4.79 -0.96
CA MET A 28 -13.82 -3.95 0.17
C MET A 28 -13.96 -4.65 1.53
N MET A 29 -14.80 -5.68 1.66
CA MET A 29 -14.89 -6.48 2.89
C MET A 29 -13.67 -7.37 3.07
N VAL A 30 -13.14 -7.92 1.96
CA VAL A 30 -11.88 -8.66 1.98
C VAL A 30 -10.72 -7.73 2.29
N VAL A 31 -10.64 -6.57 1.63
CA VAL A 31 -9.63 -5.54 1.94
C VAL A 31 -9.61 -5.21 3.43
N ARG A 32 -10.77 -4.93 4.00
CA ARG A 32 -10.91 -4.61 5.43
C ARG A 32 -10.40 -5.74 6.33
N ARG A 33 -10.93 -6.96 6.15
CA ARG A 33 -10.57 -8.11 6.99
C ARG A 33 -9.09 -8.44 6.91
N VAL A 34 -8.53 -8.45 5.71
CA VAL A 34 -7.12 -8.78 5.50
C VAL A 34 -6.22 -7.71 6.13
N SER A 35 -6.55 -6.42 5.96
CA SER A 35 -5.76 -5.34 6.53
C SER A 35 -5.73 -5.36 8.06
N GLN A 36 -6.89 -5.55 8.69
CA GLN A 36 -6.99 -5.67 10.15
C GLN A 36 -6.28 -6.92 10.66
N ARG A 37 -6.47 -8.06 9.98
CA ARG A 37 -5.84 -9.31 10.36
C ARG A 37 -4.31 -9.28 10.22
N ALA A 38 -3.79 -8.61 9.21
CA ALA A 38 -2.35 -8.42 9.04
C ALA A 38 -1.75 -7.62 10.22
N GLU A 39 -2.43 -6.57 10.65
CA GLU A 39 -2.00 -5.79 11.82
C GLU A 39 -2.01 -6.63 13.10
N GLU A 40 -3.10 -7.38 13.35
CA GLU A 40 -3.20 -8.29 14.50
C GLU A 40 -2.11 -9.36 14.52
N LEU A 41 -1.71 -9.86 13.36
CA LEU A 41 -0.65 -10.87 13.21
C LEU A 41 0.76 -10.29 13.29
N GLY A 42 0.91 -8.96 13.40
CA GLY A 42 2.20 -8.30 13.55
C GLY A 42 2.98 -8.11 12.25
N PHE A 43 2.30 -8.09 11.10
CA PHE A 43 2.96 -7.62 9.86
C PHE A 43 3.40 -6.16 10.04
N GLU A 44 4.59 -5.85 9.53
CA GLU A 44 5.15 -4.50 9.67
C GLU A 44 4.50 -3.50 8.73
N SER A 45 4.09 -3.96 7.55
CA SER A 45 3.60 -3.07 6.50
C SER A 45 2.58 -3.74 5.57
N LEU A 46 1.66 -2.92 5.07
CA LEU A 46 0.72 -3.24 4.00
C LEU A 46 1.08 -2.46 2.73
N TRP A 47 1.01 -3.13 1.59
CA TRP A 47 1.44 -2.57 0.33
C TRP A 47 0.36 -2.65 -0.73
N THR A 48 0.23 -1.59 -1.51
CA THR A 48 -0.54 -1.57 -2.75
C THR A 48 0.36 -1.19 -3.92
N SER A 49 -0.12 -1.39 -5.15
CA SER A 49 0.57 -0.97 -6.36
C SER A 49 -0.35 -0.09 -7.22
N GLU A 50 0.24 0.76 -8.03
CA GLU A 50 -0.50 1.51 -9.04
C GLU A 50 -0.66 0.70 -10.32
N GLY A 51 -1.87 0.70 -10.87
CA GLY A 51 -2.18 0.08 -12.14
C GLY A 51 -3.24 0.90 -12.88
N THR A 52 -2.95 2.18 -13.13
CA THR A 52 -3.91 3.17 -13.65
C THR A 52 -4.63 2.71 -14.92
N PHE A 53 -3.93 1.98 -15.80
CA PHE A 53 -4.50 1.44 -17.04
C PHE A 53 -4.52 -0.09 -17.06
N SER A 54 -4.57 -0.71 -15.88
CA SER A 54 -4.66 -2.16 -15.77
C SER A 54 -5.98 -2.69 -16.35
N ILE A 55 -5.92 -3.82 -17.04
CA ILE A 55 -7.12 -4.54 -17.50
C ILE A 55 -7.95 -5.04 -16.31
N ARG A 56 -7.31 -5.33 -15.20
CA ARG A 56 -7.97 -5.77 -13.97
C ARG A 56 -8.34 -4.57 -13.09
N PRO A 57 -9.56 -4.55 -12.53
CA PRO A 57 -9.96 -3.50 -11.61
C PRO A 57 -8.96 -3.39 -10.44
N ASN A 58 -8.48 -2.20 -10.21
CA ASN A 58 -7.73 -1.83 -9.01
C ASN A 58 -8.12 -0.42 -8.57
N LEU A 59 -7.86 -0.12 -7.32
CA LEU A 59 -8.17 1.19 -6.77
C LEU A 59 -6.96 2.11 -6.90
N GLU A 60 -7.22 3.40 -6.94
CA GLU A 60 -6.19 4.42 -6.85
C GLU A 60 -5.44 4.24 -5.50
N PRO A 61 -4.10 4.13 -5.51
CA PRO A 61 -3.36 3.66 -4.35
C PRO A 61 -3.47 4.56 -3.12
N VAL A 62 -3.46 5.88 -3.28
CA VAL A 62 -3.56 6.80 -2.12
C VAL A 62 -4.96 6.76 -1.51
N GLY A 63 -6.00 6.65 -2.35
CA GLY A 63 -7.38 6.47 -1.91
C GLY A 63 -7.56 5.18 -1.10
N LEU A 64 -7.03 4.07 -1.60
CA LEU A 64 -7.05 2.78 -0.91
C LEU A 64 -6.32 2.85 0.43
N LEU A 65 -5.13 3.45 0.47
CA LEU A 65 -4.36 3.58 1.71
C LEU A 65 -5.03 4.50 2.74
N ASN A 66 -5.74 5.55 2.32
CA ASN A 66 -6.53 6.37 3.24
C ASN A 66 -7.68 5.56 3.87
N TYR A 67 -8.34 4.70 3.09
CA TYR A 67 -9.36 3.79 3.63
C TYR A 67 -8.74 2.84 4.66
N VAL A 68 -7.62 2.20 4.35
CA VAL A 68 -6.93 1.27 5.26
C VAL A 68 -6.37 1.99 6.49
N ALA A 69 -5.91 3.23 6.35
CA ALA A 69 -5.46 4.06 7.47
C ALA A 69 -6.54 4.24 8.53
N GLY A 70 -7.80 4.39 8.10
CA GLY A 70 -8.94 4.48 9.02
C GLY A 70 -9.33 3.17 9.69
N LEU A 71 -8.82 2.03 9.22
CA LEU A 71 -9.13 0.70 9.74
C LEU A 71 -8.02 0.12 10.64
N THR A 72 -6.84 0.72 10.62
CA THR A 72 -5.61 0.23 11.26
C THR A 72 -4.97 1.32 12.10
N SER A 73 -4.09 0.97 13.03
CA SER A 73 -3.51 1.91 13.98
C SER A 73 -1.98 1.97 13.97
N THR A 74 -1.31 0.86 13.66
CA THR A 74 0.15 0.73 13.83
C THR A 74 0.87 0.28 12.57
N ILE A 75 0.24 -0.56 11.74
CA ILE A 75 0.85 -1.12 10.54
C ILE A 75 1.17 -0.01 9.52
N ARG A 76 2.36 -0.06 8.93
CA ARG A 76 2.78 0.93 7.93
C ARG A 76 2.08 0.69 6.60
N LEU A 77 1.86 1.76 5.85
CA LEU A 77 1.04 1.77 4.63
C LEU A 77 1.88 2.27 3.44
N GLY A 78 2.14 1.42 2.48
CA GLY A 78 3.04 1.72 1.39
C GLY A 78 2.47 1.52 0.00
N VAL A 79 3.03 2.25 -0.96
CA VAL A 79 2.83 2.01 -2.39
C VAL A 79 4.12 1.47 -3.00
N SER A 80 4.02 0.36 -3.72
CA SER A 80 5.13 -0.22 -4.45
C SER A 80 4.68 -0.61 -5.88
N VAL A 81 4.80 0.31 -6.80
CA VAL A 81 5.25 1.68 -6.77
C VAL A 81 4.19 2.59 -7.42
N LEU A 82 4.26 3.89 -7.13
CA LEU A 82 3.57 4.91 -7.92
C LEU A 82 4.29 5.10 -9.26
N ILE A 83 3.54 5.22 -10.33
CA ILE A 83 4.08 5.54 -11.66
C ILE A 83 4.24 7.07 -11.73
N PHE A 84 5.37 7.55 -11.22
CA PHE A 84 5.61 8.98 -10.98
C PHE A 84 5.32 9.89 -12.18
N PRO A 85 5.66 9.52 -13.46
CA PRO A 85 5.37 10.35 -14.62
C PRO A 85 3.88 10.63 -14.87
N LEU A 86 2.97 9.83 -14.29
CA LEU A 86 1.52 10.03 -14.44
C LEU A 86 0.94 11.06 -13.46
N HIS A 87 1.73 11.54 -12.52
CA HIS A 87 1.27 12.41 -11.44
C HIS A 87 1.80 13.84 -11.56
N SER A 88 0.97 14.80 -11.15
CA SER A 88 1.44 16.13 -10.79
C SER A 88 2.22 16.03 -9.47
N PRO A 89 3.51 16.41 -9.42
CA PRO A 89 4.32 16.29 -8.20
C PRO A 89 3.70 17.02 -6.99
N VAL A 90 3.17 18.21 -7.22
CA VAL A 90 2.56 19.03 -6.16
C VAL A 90 1.30 18.37 -5.59
N ARG A 91 0.44 17.82 -6.46
CA ARG A 91 -0.77 17.12 -6.02
C ARG A 91 -0.45 15.83 -5.28
N LEU A 92 0.52 15.07 -5.78
CA LEU A 92 0.97 13.84 -5.17
C LEU A 92 1.57 14.09 -3.78
N ALA A 93 2.45 15.09 -3.67
CA ALA A 93 3.03 15.48 -2.39
C ALA A 93 1.94 15.87 -1.37
N LYS A 94 0.92 16.62 -1.80
CA LYS A 94 -0.21 16.98 -0.92
C LYS A 94 -1.03 15.77 -0.50
N ALA A 95 -1.30 14.84 -1.42
CA ALA A 95 -2.06 13.62 -1.13
C ALA A 95 -1.33 12.73 -0.11
N PHE A 96 -0.01 12.54 -0.29
CA PHE A 96 0.80 11.77 0.65
C PHE A 96 0.97 12.45 2.01
N ALA A 97 1.15 13.76 2.05
CA ALA A 97 1.16 14.49 3.32
C ALA A 97 -0.16 14.33 4.09
N SER A 98 -1.28 14.30 3.37
CA SER A 98 -2.60 14.05 3.97
C SER A 98 -2.73 12.62 4.50
N LEU A 99 -2.28 11.63 3.72
CA LEU A 99 -2.24 10.23 4.16
C LEU A 99 -1.35 10.05 5.40
N ASP A 100 -0.17 10.67 5.40
CA ASP A 100 0.76 10.59 6.52
C ASP A 100 0.15 11.15 7.80
N GLN A 101 -0.49 12.31 7.71
CA GLN A 101 -1.24 12.89 8.84
C GLN A 101 -2.41 12.00 9.28
N ALA A 102 -3.24 11.52 8.35
CA ALA A 102 -4.40 10.68 8.65
C ALA A 102 -3.99 9.33 9.26
N SER A 103 -2.81 8.84 8.93
CA SER A 103 -2.26 7.58 9.43
C SER A 103 -1.32 7.72 10.64
N ASN A 104 -1.12 8.93 11.17
CA ASN A 104 -0.15 9.22 12.24
C ASN A 104 1.29 8.79 11.88
N GLY A 105 1.78 9.20 10.72
CA GLY A 105 3.17 9.00 10.30
C GLY A 105 3.49 7.58 9.79
N ARG A 106 2.49 6.84 9.27
CA ARG A 106 2.67 5.46 8.80
C ARG A 106 2.85 5.32 7.28
N ALA A 107 2.79 6.40 6.52
CA ALA A 107 2.85 6.36 5.07
C ALA A 107 4.27 6.06 4.54
N ILE A 108 4.34 5.26 3.47
CA ILE A 108 5.57 4.97 2.72
C ILE A 108 5.29 5.23 1.24
N MET A 109 6.07 6.12 0.63
CA MET A 109 5.96 6.43 -0.78
C MET A 109 7.06 5.71 -1.57
N GLY A 110 6.71 4.67 -2.31
CA GLY A 110 7.57 4.09 -3.32
C GLY A 110 7.23 4.64 -4.70
N ILE A 111 8.23 5.09 -5.44
CA ILE A 111 8.05 5.67 -6.78
C ILE A 111 8.85 4.92 -7.84
N GLY A 112 8.31 4.86 -9.04
CA GLY A 112 8.95 4.25 -10.20
C GLY A 112 8.58 4.98 -11.50
N LEU A 113 9.21 4.60 -12.59
CA LEU A 113 8.98 5.21 -13.89
C LEU A 113 7.84 4.56 -14.69
N GLY A 114 7.33 3.44 -14.22
CA GLY A 114 6.42 2.60 -14.98
C GLY A 114 7.16 1.67 -15.95
N GLU A 115 6.40 0.88 -16.70
CA GLU A 115 6.92 -0.07 -17.66
C GLU A 115 6.82 0.48 -19.09
N LYS A 116 7.88 0.33 -19.90
CA LYS A 116 7.91 0.82 -21.28
C LYS A 116 6.87 0.15 -22.19
N SER A 117 6.46 -1.06 -21.86
CA SER A 117 5.44 -1.81 -22.61
C SER A 117 4.01 -1.47 -22.21
N ALA A 118 3.82 -0.59 -21.24
CA ALA A 118 2.50 -0.19 -20.80
C ALA A 118 1.82 0.70 -21.86
N PRO A 119 0.49 0.64 -22.01
CA PRO A 119 -0.23 1.38 -23.06
C PRO A 119 -0.13 2.92 -22.94
N TYR A 120 0.44 3.42 -21.87
CA TYR A 120 0.65 4.84 -21.57
C TYR A 120 2.13 5.28 -21.67
N GLY A 121 3.00 4.34 -22.07
CA GLY A 121 4.46 4.58 -22.21
C GLY A 121 4.86 5.03 -23.62
#